data_3e63d3d36711bf609319857d6f55abab
#
_entry.id   3e63d3d36711bf609319857d6f55abab
#
_cell.length_a   1.000
_cell.length_b   1.000
_cell.length_c   1.000
_cell.angle_alpha   90.00
_cell.angle_beta   90.00
_cell.angle_gamma   90.00
#
_symmetry.space_group_name_H-M   'P 1'
#
loop_
_entity.id
_entity.type
_entity.pdbx_description
1 polymer ?
#
loop_
_entity_poly.entity_id
_entity_poly.type
_entity_poly.pdbx_seq_one_letter_code
_entity_poly.pdbx_strand_id
1 'polypeptide(L)'
;GGRKGTVMDFHAPAIVGAGGYLCPVATSLVVDTYQETMVDRKHYCGGYREYWDGVTGCEGNIGDIEIHFVDTIIPGYFWIFPIGEGRVNVGCGMVMHLMDKQSKKLKSLQKEIITNHPQFKERFANATMVKGSAKGWQLPFGSPRKKQKNQPRRMAMNGAWLVGDAASLIDPFSGEGVGNALVTGEIAARHIVEGRSPEEYQLSL
;
A
#
# COMPACT_ATOMS: atom_id res chain seq x y z
N GLY A 1 2.42 5.32 -23.83
CA GLY A 1 2.47 6.54 -24.62
C GLY A 1 2.35 7.76 -23.72
N GLY A 2 3.50 8.38 -23.38
CA GLY A 2 3.50 9.63 -22.62
C GLY A 2 2.91 10.75 -23.47
N ARG A 3 2.08 11.59 -22.87
CA ARG A 3 1.66 12.83 -23.49
C ARG A 3 2.91 13.68 -23.77
N LYS A 4 3.10 14.17 -24.98
CA LYS A 4 4.11 15.18 -25.30
C LYS A 4 3.73 16.46 -24.52
N GLY A 5 4.43 16.70 -23.39
CA GLY A 5 4.30 17.92 -22.61
C GLY A 5 5.57 18.75 -22.74
N THR A 6 5.50 20.02 -22.37
CA THR A 6 6.69 20.87 -22.23
C THR A 6 7.48 20.39 -21.02
N VAL A 7 8.77 20.16 -21.19
CA VAL A 7 9.67 19.91 -20.07
C VAL A 7 9.92 21.23 -19.35
N MET A 8 9.75 21.24 -18.03
CA MET A 8 10.06 22.39 -17.17
C MET A 8 11.01 21.93 -16.06
N ASP A 9 12.05 22.69 -15.82
CA ASP A 9 13.00 22.45 -14.76
C ASP A 9 12.62 23.29 -13.52
N PHE A 10 12.59 22.63 -12.38
CA PHE A 10 12.36 23.27 -11.08
C PHE A 10 13.61 23.11 -10.22
N HIS A 11 14.05 24.21 -9.61
CA HIS A 11 15.16 24.22 -8.67
C HIS A 11 14.64 24.56 -7.28
N ALA A 12 14.94 23.72 -6.31
CA ALA A 12 14.55 23.91 -4.91
C ALA A 12 15.63 23.36 -3.98
N PRO A 13 15.79 23.92 -2.78
CA PRO A 13 16.75 23.41 -1.78
C PRO A 13 16.30 22.05 -1.21
N ALA A 14 15.02 21.72 -1.31
CA ALA A 14 14.44 20.48 -0.82
C ALA A 14 13.40 19.92 -1.81
N ILE A 15 13.39 18.59 -1.97
CA ILE A 15 12.37 17.84 -2.68
C ILE A 15 11.82 16.74 -1.76
N VAL A 16 10.49 16.63 -1.67
CA VAL A 16 9.84 15.56 -0.91
C VAL A 16 9.20 14.57 -1.86
N GLY A 17 9.64 13.33 -1.80
CA GLY A 17 9.06 12.22 -2.53
C GLY A 17 7.83 11.65 -1.80
N ALA A 18 6.65 12.13 -2.16
CA ALA A 18 5.36 11.72 -1.61
C ALA A 18 4.45 11.05 -2.67
N GLY A 19 5.03 10.53 -3.74
CA GLY A 19 4.30 9.95 -4.89
C GLY A 19 3.82 8.52 -4.68
N GLY A 20 3.85 7.99 -3.46
CA GLY A 20 3.44 6.62 -3.15
C GLY A 20 4.39 5.56 -3.73
N TYR A 21 3.89 4.36 -3.94
CA TYR A 21 4.67 3.21 -4.42
C TYR A 21 5.46 3.47 -5.72
N LEU A 22 4.93 4.28 -6.63
CA LEU A 22 5.56 4.61 -7.91
C LEU A 22 6.26 5.97 -7.92
N CYS A 23 6.66 6.49 -6.76
CA CYS A 23 7.28 7.79 -6.63
C CYS A 23 8.56 7.92 -7.46
N PRO A 24 8.65 8.84 -8.43
CA PRO A 24 9.86 9.02 -9.23
C PRO A 24 11.04 9.53 -8.42
N VAL A 25 10.82 10.34 -7.38
CA VAL A 25 11.88 10.79 -6.46
C VAL A 25 12.46 9.59 -5.71
N ALA A 26 11.60 8.66 -5.24
CA ALA A 26 12.08 7.44 -4.60
C ALA A 26 12.88 6.56 -5.56
N THR A 27 12.46 6.45 -6.82
CA THR A 27 13.21 5.70 -7.84
C THR A 27 14.59 6.32 -8.06
N SER A 28 14.66 7.63 -8.26
CA SER A 28 15.93 8.34 -8.46
C SER A 28 16.87 8.21 -7.25
N LEU A 29 16.33 8.33 -6.04
CA LEU A 29 17.13 8.18 -4.83
C LEU A 29 17.61 6.73 -4.63
N VAL A 30 16.71 5.77 -4.66
CA VAL A 30 16.99 4.37 -4.27
C VAL A 30 17.72 3.63 -5.40
N VAL A 31 17.25 3.77 -6.64
CA VAL A 31 17.79 3.01 -7.77
C VAL A 31 18.98 3.71 -8.38
N ASP A 32 18.83 4.98 -8.78
CA ASP A 32 19.85 5.67 -9.56
C ASP A 32 21.03 6.10 -8.69
N THR A 33 20.77 6.57 -7.46
CA THR A 33 21.81 7.08 -6.57
C THR A 33 22.44 5.98 -5.71
N TYR A 34 21.59 5.20 -5.01
CA TYR A 34 22.10 4.18 -4.10
C TYR A 34 22.31 2.81 -4.74
N GLN A 35 21.90 2.62 -5.99
CA GLN A 35 22.00 1.35 -6.72
C GLN A 35 21.34 0.18 -5.96
N GLU A 36 20.24 0.48 -5.29
CA GLU A 36 19.45 -0.47 -4.51
C GLU A 36 18.18 -0.87 -5.25
N THR A 37 17.61 -2.00 -4.88
CA THR A 37 16.33 -2.45 -5.46
C THR A 37 15.18 -1.68 -4.82
N MET A 38 14.34 -1.06 -5.64
CA MET A 38 13.16 -0.30 -5.18
C MET A 38 12.18 -1.19 -4.44
N VAL A 39 11.96 -2.41 -4.91
CA VAL A 39 10.97 -3.34 -4.37
C VAL A 39 11.54 -4.75 -4.27
N ASP A 40 11.43 -5.34 -3.11
CA ASP A 40 11.63 -6.77 -2.89
C ASP A 40 10.26 -7.43 -2.67
N ARG A 41 9.93 -8.47 -3.43
CA ARG A 41 8.64 -9.17 -3.36
C ARG A 41 8.30 -9.75 -1.97
N LYS A 42 9.29 -9.89 -1.10
CA LYS A 42 9.10 -10.26 0.31
C LYS A 42 8.61 -9.09 1.17
N HIS A 43 8.77 -7.87 0.68
CA HIS A 43 8.56 -6.64 1.42
C HIS A 43 7.47 -5.77 0.79
N TYR A 44 6.51 -6.38 0.11
CA TYR A 44 5.26 -5.72 -0.22
C TYR A 44 4.11 -6.70 -0.36
N CYS A 45 2.92 -6.21 -0.03
CA CYS A 45 1.67 -6.90 -0.26
C CYS A 45 1.06 -6.46 -1.58
N GLY A 46 0.40 -7.38 -2.26
CA GLY A 46 -0.62 -7.05 -3.23
C GLY A 46 -1.95 -6.89 -2.51
N GLY A 47 -2.69 -5.84 -2.86
CA GLY A 47 -4.08 -5.65 -2.46
C GLY A 47 -4.97 -5.70 -3.70
N TYR A 48 -6.14 -6.32 -3.59
CA TYR A 48 -7.17 -6.30 -4.61
C TYR A 48 -8.51 -6.01 -3.96
N ARG A 49 -9.29 -5.07 -4.51
CA ARG A 49 -10.59 -4.71 -3.98
C ARG A 49 -11.63 -4.46 -5.08
N GLU A 50 -12.88 -4.64 -4.71
CA GLU A 50 -14.07 -4.32 -5.50
C GLU A 50 -15.08 -3.59 -4.61
N TYR A 51 -15.99 -2.84 -5.20
CA TYR A 51 -17.19 -2.38 -4.49
C TYR A 51 -18.35 -3.31 -4.77
N TRP A 52 -19.16 -3.55 -3.74
CA TRP A 52 -20.33 -4.40 -3.80
C TRP A 52 -21.52 -3.69 -3.16
N ASP A 53 -22.70 -3.87 -3.74
CA ASP A 53 -23.99 -3.40 -3.22
C ASP A 53 -24.81 -4.60 -2.74
N GLY A 54 -25.55 -4.44 -1.63
CA GLY A 54 -26.48 -5.44 -1.14
C GLY A 54 -25.83 -6.63 -0.41
N VAL A 55 -24.64 -6.44 0.19
CA VAL A 55 -24.03 -7.47 1.04
C VAL A 55 -24.78 -7.54 2.37
N THR A 56 -25.34 -8.72 2.69
CA THR A 56 -26.13 -8.93 3.92
C THR A 56 -25.30 -8.65 5.17
N GLY A 57 -25.89 -7.90 6.10
CA GLY A 57 -25.24 -7.42 7.33
C GLY A 57 -24.47 -6.10 7.16
N CYS A 58 -24.61 -5.45 5.98
CA CYS A 58 -23.98 -4.17 5.68
C CYS A 58 -24.99 -3.15 5.12
N GLU A 59 -26.25 -3.26 5.49
CA GLU A 59 -27.36 -2.47 4.91
C GLU A 59 -27.40 -1.01 5.42
N GLY A 60 -26.66 -0.69 6.47
CA GLY A 60 -26.63 0.64 7.06
C GLY A 60 -25.68 1.61 6.37
N ASN A 61 -25.76 2.88 6.80
CA ASN A 61 -24.80 3.90 6.38
C ASN A 61 -23.48 3.83 7.14
N ILE A 62 -23.47 3.18 8.28
CA ILE A 62 -22.30 2.98 9.14
C ILE A 62 -22.36 1.51 9.56
N GLY A 63 -21.29 0.79 9.31
CA GLY A 63 -21.12 -0.59 9.73
C GLY A 63 -19.72 -0.80 10.30
N ASP A 64 -19.54 -1.93 10.94
CA ASP A 64 -18.25 -2.32 11.46
C ASP A 64 -17.26 -2.60 10.32
N ILE A 65 -16.02 -2.20 10.51
CA ILE A 65 -14.90 -2.64 9.68
C ILE A 65 -14.63 -4.10 10.01
N GLU A 66 -14.76 -4.97 9.02
CA GLU A 66 -14.54 -6.40 9.18
C GLU A 66 -13.21 -6.81 8.55
N ILE A 67 -12.37 -7.46 9.34
CA ILE A 67 -11.12 -8.10 8.88
C ILE A 67 -11.18 -9.58 9.21
N HIS A 68 -11.03 -10.43 8.21
CA HIS A 68 -11.13 -11.87 8.33
C HIS A 68 -9.86 -12.58 7.92
N PHE A 69 -9.32 -13.39 8.82
CA PHE A 69 -8.18 -14.26 8.53
C PHE A 69 -8.72 -15.58 7.97
N VAL A 70 -8.57 -15.76 6.66
CA VAL A 70 -9.06 -16.93 5.93
C VAL A 70 -7.87 -17.77 5.48
N ASP A 71 -7.91 -19.07 5.70
CA ASP A 71 -6.78 -19.99 5.46
C ASP A 71 -6.19 -19.88 4.05
N THR A 72 -7.01 -19.61 3.06
CA THR A 72 -6.59 -19.51 1.65
C THR A 72 -5.74 -18.29 1.34
N ILE A 73 -5.71 -17.28 2.23
CA ILE A 73 -4.98 -16.01 2.02
C ILE A 73 -3.97 -15.69 3.13
N ILE A 74 -3.80 -16.54 4.12
CA ILE A 74 -2.76 -16.36 5.16
C ILE A 74 -1.35 -16.54 4.55
N PRO A 75 -0.39 -15.67 4.94
CA PRO A 75 -0.48 -14.49 5.78
C PRO A 75 -0.97 -13.28 4.98
N GLY A 76 -2.20 -12.91 5.27
CA GLY A 76 -2.97 -11.83 4.68
C GLY A 76 -4.37 -11.90 5.23
N TYR A 77 -5.28 -11.10 4.72
CA TYR A 77 -6.66 -11.09 5.19
C TYR A 77 -7.64 -10.69 4.08
N PHE A 78 -8.90 -11.04 4.31
CA PHE A 78 -10.06 -10.59 3.55
C PHE A 78 -10.78 -9.51 4.36
N TRP A 79 -11.28 -8.47 3.72
CA TRP A 79 -11.99 -7.39 4.39
C TRP A 79 -13.33 -7.07 3.77
N ILE A 80 -14.25 -6.58 4.61
CA ILE A 80 -15.52 -5.98 4.23
C ILE A 80 -15.63 -4.65 4.97
N PHE A 81 -15.54 -3.53 4.27
CA PHE A 81 -15.58 -2.18 4.83
C PHE A 81 -16.80 -1.45 4.30
N PRO A 82 -17.87 -1.26 5.10
CA PRO A 82 -19.00 -0.43 4.71
C PRO A 82 -18.55 1.00 4.41
N ILE A 83 -19.04 1.55 3.31
CA ILE A 83 -18.70 2.91 2.86
C ILE A 83 -19.92 3.82 2.70
N GLY A 84 -21.08 3.38 3.22
CA GLY A 84 -22.35 4.09 3.20
C GLY A 84 -23.27 3.63 2.07
N GLU A 85 -24.54 3.98 2.20
CA GLU A 85 -25.60 3.70 1.21
C GLU A 85 -25.74 2.21 0.83
N GLY A 86 -25.48 1.30 1.76
CA GLY A 86 -25.50 -0.15 1.51
C GLY A 86 -24.36 -0.67 0.65
N ARG A 87 -23.38 0.18 0.36
CA ARG A 87 -22.19 -0.18 -0.42
C ARG A 87 -21.03 -0.58 0.49
N VAL A 88 -20.27 -1.55 0.06
CA VAL A 88 -19.08 -2.03 0.77
C VAL A 88 -17.84 -2.06 -0.13
N ASN A 89 -16.68 -1.78 0.44
CA ASN A 89 -15.37 -2.06 -0.14
C ASN A 89 -14.95 -3.46 0.32
N VAL A 90 -14.90 -4.39 -0.59
CA VAL A 90 -14.54 -5.79 -0.34
C VAL A 90 -13.20 -6.07 -1.00
N GLY A 91 -12.29 -6.67 -0.25
CA GLY A 91 -10.99 -6.99 -0.83
C GLY A 91 -10.19 -8.01 -0.05
N CYS A 92 -9.05 -8.33 -0.59
CA CYS A 92 -8.06 -9.17 0.07
C CYS A 92 -6.64 -8.73 -0.26
N GLY A 93 -5.72 -9.04 0.64
CA GLY A 93 -4.31 -8.75 0.48
C GLY A 93 -3.43 -9.88 0.95
N MET A 94 -2.27 -10.04 0.33
CA MET A 94 -1.27 -11.04 0.70
C MET A 94 0.13 -10.58 0.31
N VAL A 95 1.14 -11.05 1.05
CA VAL A 95 2.55 -10.83 0.70
C VAL A 95 2.86 -11.47 -0.64
N MET A 96 3.40 -10.68 -1.58
CA MET A 96 3.54 -11.07 -2.99
C MET A 96 4.44 -12.29 -3.19
N HIS A 97 5.51 -12.43 -2.42
CA HIS A 97 6.40 -13.59 -2.50
C HIS A 97 5.67 -14.92 -2.20
N LEU A 98 4.71 -14.90 -1.30
CA LEU A 98 3.93 -16.09 -0.96
C LEU A 98 2.84 -16.38 -1.99
N MET A 99 2.26 -15.34 -2.54
CA MET A 99 1.32 -15.47 -3.64
C MET A 99 1.96 -16.11 -4.88
N ASP A 100 3.21 -15.74 -5.19
CA ASP A 100 3.98 -16.34 -6.30
C ASP A 100 4.19 -17.85 -6.08
N LYS A 101 4.55 -18.25 -4.85
CA LYS A 101 4.72 -19.67 -4.52
C LYS A 101 3.46 -20.50 -4.69
N GLN A 102 2.31 -19.88 -4.47
CA GLN A 102 1.02 -20.57 -4.60
C GLN A 102 0.43 -20.50 -6.01
N SER A 103 1.07 -19.77 -6.94
CA SER A 103 0.56 -19.53 -8.31
C SER A 103 -0.88 -19.00 -8.36
N LYS A 104 -1.31 -18.29 -7.32
CA LYS A 104 -2.67 -17.77 -7.17
C LYS A 104 -2.72 -16.27 -7.50
N LYS A 105 -3.93 -15.79 -7.84
CA LYS A 105 -4.21 -14.37 -8.09
C LYS A 105 -5.22 -13.87 -7.07
N LEU A 106 -5.01 -12.72 -6.47
CA LEU A 106 -5.91 -12.13 -5.45
C LEU A 106 -7.37 -12.06 -5.94
N LYS A 107 -7.59 -11.68 -7.19
CA LYS A 107 -8.94 -11.68 -7.78
C LYS A 107 -9.61 -13.05 -7.72
N SER A 108 -8.87 -14.13 -8.01
CA SER A 108 -9.41 -15.49 -7.96
C SER A 108 -9.66 -15.95 -6.53
N LEU A 109 -8.77 -15.60 -5.62
CA LEU A 109 -8.92 -15.88 -4.18
C LEU A 109 -10.13 -15.16 -3.60
N GLN A 110 -10.29 -13.88 -3.89
CA GLN A 110 -11.47 -13.11 -3.44
C GLN A 110 -12.75 -13.73 -3.98
N LYS A 111 -12.80 -14.09 -5.26
CA LYS A 111 -13.97 -14.76 -5.84
C LYS A 111 -14.26 -16.08 -5.13
N GLU A 112 -13.25 -16.91 -4.88
CA GLU A 112 -13.39 -18.18 -4.15
C GLU A 112 -13.98 -17.98 -2.76
N ILE A 113 -13.47 -16.98 -2.00
CA ILE A 113 -13.98 -16.64 -0.67
C ILE A 113 -15.46 -16.23 -0.74
N ILE A 114 -15.80 -15.31 -1.61
CA ILE A 114 -17.17 -14.80 -1.74
C ILE A 114 -18.17 -15.90 -2.14
N THR A 115 -17.75 -16.81 -3.05
CA THR A 115 -18.68 -17.79 -3.60
C THR A 115 -18.74 -19.10 -2.82
N ASN A 116 -17.67 -19.51 -2.16
CA ASN A 116 -17.57 -20.87 -1.61
C ASN A 116 -17.36 -20.92 -0.11
N HIS A 117 -16.81 -19.85 0.50
CA HIS A 117 -16.52 -19.90 1.93
C HIS A 117 -17.81 -19.89 2.76
N PRO A 118 -18.00 -20.82 3.71
CA PRO A 118 -19.27 -20.96 4.46
C PRO A 118 -19.76 -19.69 5.14
N GLN A 119 -18.84 -18.87 5.63
CA GLN A 119 -19.14 -17.62 6.32
C GLN A 119 -19.64 -16.51 5.39
N PHE A 120 -19.23 -16.52 4.11
CA PHE A 120 -19.47 -15.39 3.22
C PHE A 120 -20.46 -15.67 2.10
N LYS A 121 -20.54 -16.91 1.60
CA LYS A 121 -21.35 -17.26 0.42
C LYS A 121 -22.81 -16.78 0.52
N GLU A 122 -23.43 -16.91 1.69
CA GLU A 122 -24.82 -16.49 1.89
C GLU A 122 -24.93 -14.95 1.95
N ARG A 123 -23.94 -14.28 2.51
CA ARG A 123 -23.92 -12.81 2.61
C ARG A 123 -23.82 -12.15 1.23
N PHE A 124 -23.17 -12.81 0.28
CA PHE A 124 -22.96 -12.31 -1.09
C PHE A 124 -23.95 -12.91 -2.11
N ALA A 125 -24.86 -13.82 -1.70
CA ALA A 125 -25.76 -14.54 -2.62
C ALA A 125 -26.59 -13.59 -3.51
N ASN A 126 -27.07 -12.48 -2.97
CA ASN A 126 -27.85 -11.47 -3.68
C ASN A 126 -27.10 -10.16 -3.91
N ALA A 127 -25.82 -10.11 -3.55
CA ALA A 127 -25.02 -8.91 -3.72
C ALA A 127 -24.54 -8.73 -5.16
N THR A 128 -24.36 -7.49 -5.56
CA THR A 128 -23.94 -7.14 -6.94
C THR A 128 -22.65 -6.36 -6.93
N MET A 129 -21.66 -6.83 -7.69
CA MET A 129 -20.38 -6.12 -7.88
C MET A 129 -20.59 -4.87 -8.73
N VAL A 130 -20.12 -3.72 -8.24
CA VAL A 130 -20.17 -2.45 -8.97
C VAL A 130 -19.21 -2.50 -10.16
N LYS A 131 -19.75 -2.40 -11.36
CA LYS A 131 -18.99 -2.49 -12.62
C LYS A 131 -17.86 -1.46 -12.65
N GLY A 132 -16.65 -1.90 -13.00
CA GLY A 132 -15.47 -1.03 -13.11
C GLY A 132 -14.83 -0.62 -11.79
N SER A 133 -15.33 -1.10 -10.65
CA SER A 133 -14.78 -0.76 -9.35
C SER A 133 -13.51 -1.53 -8.99
N ALA A 134 -13.24 -2.64 -9.66
CA ALA A 134 -12.08 -3.49 -9.39
C ALA A 134 -10.75 -2.71 -9.50
N LYS A 135 -9.93 -2.77 -8.44
CA LYS A 135 -8.60 -2.16 -8.38
C LYS A 135 -7.62 -3.10 -7.69
N GLY A 136 -6.40 -3.16 -8.22
CA GLY A 136 -5.25 -3.76 -7.57
C GLY A 136 -4.21 -2.69 -7.25
N TRP A 137 -3.52 -2.83 -6.13
CA TRP A 137 -2.44 -1.96 -5.74
C TRP A 137 -1.33 -2.71 -5.02
N GLN A 138 -0.19 -2.06 -4.90
CA GLN A 138 0.97 -2.59 -4.20
C GLN A 138 1.24 -1.74 -2.96
N LEU A 139 1.46 -2.41 -1.84
CA LEU A 139 1.61 -1.82 -0.51
C LEU A 139 3.02 -2.16 0.00
N PRO A 140 4.00 -1.25 -0.16
CA PRO A 140 5.37 -1.51 0.22
C PRO A 140 5.57 -1.31 1.72
N PHE A 141 6.27 -2.23 2.36
CA PHE A 141 6.71 -2.10 3.75
C PHE A 141 8.22 -2.25 3.86
N GLY A 142 8.79 -1.64 4.89
CA GLY A 142 10.24 -1.52 5.07
C GLY A 142 11.03 -2.75 4.69
N SER A 143 12.06 -2.58 3.88
CA SER A 143 12.85 -3.65 3.29
C SER A 143 14.31 -3.51 3.70
N PRO A 144 14.93 -4.55 4.26
CA PRO A 144 16.37 -4.57 4.46
C PRO A 144 17.08 -4.46 3.13
N ARG A 145 18.15 -3.69 3.09
CA ARG A 145 18.98 -3.55 1.89
C ARG A 145 19.74 -4.85 1.62
N LYS A 146 19.84 -5.27 0.34
CA LYS A 146 20.55 -6.50 -0.04
C LYS A 146 21.97 -6.58 0.46
N LYS A 147 22.71 -5.47 0.42
CA LYS A 147 24.12 -5.39 0.83
C LYS A 147 24.32 -5.13 2.32
N GLN A 148 23.29 -4.69 3.00
CA GLN A 148 23.34 -4.34 4.43
C GLN A 148 22.10 -4.93 5.09
N LYS A 149 22.12 -6.25 5.25
CA LYS A 149 21.06 -6.98 5.97
C LYS A 149 20.87 -6.34 7.36
N ASN A 150 19.64 -6.20 7.77
CA ASN A 150 19.23 -5.59 9.05
C ASN A 150 19.36 -4.05 9.12
N GLN A 151 19.57 -3.36 8.03
CA GLN A 151 19.45 -1.92 8.01
C GLN A 151 18.21 -1.49 7.21
N PRO A 152 17.46 -0.49 7.69
CA PRO A 152 16.31 0.03 6.97
C PRO A 152 16.74 0.65 5.64
N ARG A 153 15.78 0.79 4.72
CA ARG A 153 15.97 1.52 3.47
C ARG A 153 16.40 2.96 3.78
N ARG A 154 17.30 3.49 2.96
CA ARG A 154 17.59 4.92 3.00
C ARG A 154 16.40 5.72 2.49
N MET A 155 15.93 6.66 3.30
CA MET A 155 14.72 7.45 3.04
C MET A 155 15.03 8.93 2.83
N ALA A 156 16.30 9.34 2.97
CA ALA A 156 16.73 10.70 2.71
C ALA A 156 18.19 10.79 2.26
N MET A 157 18.50 11.85 1.56
CA MET A 157 19.84 12.34 1.24
C MET A 157 19.79 13.87 1.17
N ASN A 158 20.95 14.52 1.00
CA ASN A 158 21.00 15.98 0.88
C ASN A 158 20.02 16.49 -0.20
N GLY A 159 19.07 17.30 0.23
CA GLY A 159 18.05 17.89 -0.62
C GLY A 159 16.86 16.98 -0.98
N ALA A 160 16.82 15.71 -0.57
CA ALA A 160 15.70 14.82 -0.88
C ALA A 160 15.25 14.01 0.34
N TRP A 161 13.92 13.93 0.55
CA TRP A 161 13.26 13.16 1.62
C TRP A 161 12.13 12.33 1.05
N LEU A 162 11.98 11.07 1.49
CA LEU A 162 10.87 10.19 1.12
C LEU A 162 9.91 10.05 2.30
N VAL A 163 8.61 10.03 2.03
CA VAL A 163 7.56 9.91 3.04
C VAL A 163 6.52 8.85 2.64
N GLY A 164 5.83 8.28 3.62
CA GLY A 164 4.77 7.30 3.40
C GLY A 164 5.20 6.11 2.55
N ASP A 165 4.36 5.71 1.60
CA ASP A 165 4.63 4.55 0.71
C ASP A 165 5.88 4.75 -0.16
N ALA A 166 6.25 5.99 -0.49
CA ALA A 166 7.49 6.26 -1.22
C ALA A 166 8.73 5.88 -0.39
N ALA A 167 8.62 5.92 0.93
CA ALA A 167 9.63 5.45 1.87
C ALA A 167 9.43 3.98 2.30
N SER A 168 8.41 3.29 1.78
CA SER A 168 8.05 1.91 2.15
C SER A 168 7.64 1.74 3.62
N LEU A 169 6.84 2.67 4.14
CA LEU A 169 6.45 2.76 5.55
C LEU A 169 5.02 2.30 5.82
N ILE A 170 4.48 1.42 5.00
CA ILE A 170 3.21 0.75 5.31
C ILE A 170 3.41 -0.23 6.47
N ASP A 171 2.46 -0.27 7.38
CA ASP A 171 2.43 -1.28 8.43
C ASP A 171 2.25 -2.68 7.81
N PRO A 172 3.17 -3.61 8.03
CA PRO A 172 3.15 -4.91 7.35
C PRO A 172 2.03 -5.84 7.86
N PHE A 173 1.46 -5.57 9.03
CA PHE A 173 0.40 -6.39 9.61
C PHE A 173 -0.98 -5.95 9.13
N SER A 174 -1.28 -4.68 9.26
CA SER A 174 -2.60 -4.11 8.93
C SER A 174 -2.72 -3.65 7.47
N GLY A 175 -1.59 -3.37 6.80
CA GLY A 175 -1.58 -2.70 5.50
C GLY A 175 -1.91 -1.21 5.59
N GLU A 176 -1.96 -0.65 6.80
CA GLU A 176 -2.20 0.77 7.05
C GLU A 176 -0.99 1.61 6.60
N GLY A 177 -1.24 2.69 5.91
CA GLY A 177 -0.19 3.58 5.42
C GLY A 177 -0.55 5.07 5.50
N VAL A 178 -1.83 5.41 5.71
CA VAL A 178 -2.29 6.81 5.71
C VAL A 178 -1.73 7.56 6.92
N GLY A 179 -1.82 6.97 8.11
CA GLY A 179 -1.26 7.54 9.34
C GLY A 179 0.24 7.71 9.24
N ASN A 180 0.95 6.68 8.78
CA ASN A 180 2.40 6.75 8.57
C ASN A 180 2.78 7.82 7.52
N ALA A 181 2.00 7.99 6.46
CA ALA A 181 2.25 9.03 5.45
C ALA A 181 2.09 10.44 6.05
N LEU A 182 1.07 10.67 6.87
CA LEU A 182 0.85 11.96 7.55
C LEU A 182 1.97 12.26 8.54
N VAL A 183 2.29 11.32 9.43
CA VAL A 183 3.34 11.49 10.45
C VAL A 183 4.71 11.71 9.81
N THR A 184 5.07 10.92 8.83
CA THR A 184 6.38 11.07 8.17
C THR A 184 6.47 12.33 7.32
N GLY A 185 5.34 12.79 6.76
CA GLY A 185 5.24 14.09 6.09
C GLY A 185 5.51 15.25 7.05
N GLU A 186 4.93 15.22 8.25
CA GLU A 186 5.17 16.21 9.30
C GLU A 186 6.64 16.19 9.76
N ILE A 187 7.18 15.00 10.04
CA ILE A 187 8.59 14.85 10.45
C ILE A 187 9.52 15.41 9.37
N ALA A 188 9.31 15.07 8.10
CA ALA A 188 10.13 15.58 7.00
C ALA A 188 10.07 17.11 6.90
N ALA A 189 8.87 17.68 6.96
CA ALA A 189 8.70 19.14 6.92
C ALA A 189 9.45 19.83 8.07
N ARG A 190 9.36 19.30 9.28
CA ARG A 190 10.07 19.82 10.46
C ARG A 190 11.58 19.76 10.26
N HIS A 191 12.13 18.63 9.82
CA HIS A 191 13.57 18.48 9.57
C HIS A 191 14.08 19.45 8.50
N ILE A 192 13.31 19.65 7.43
CA ILE A 192 13.68 20.60 6.36
C ILE A 192 13.72 22.04 6.91
N VAL A 193 12.70 22.46 7.67
CA VAL A 193 12.62 23.83 8.23
C VAL A 193 13.71 24.08 9.27
N GLU A 194 14.02 23.08 10.08
CA GLU A 194 15.06 23.17 11.13
C GLU A 194 16.48 22.94 10.58
N GLY A 195 16.64 22.64 9.30
CA GLY A 195 17.93 22.38 8.68
C GLY A 195 18.64 21.13 9.20
N ARG A 196 17.88 20.13 9.68
CA ARG A 196 18.42 18.88 10.17
C ARG A 196 18.94 18.01 9.04
N SER A 197 19.88 17.12 9.38
CA SER A 197 20.48 16.23 8.39
C SER A 197 19.54 15.11 7.93
N PRO A 198 19.79 14.51 6.74
CA PRO A 198 19.09 13.29 6.30
C PRO A 198 19.27 12.11 7.26
N GLU A 199 20.40 12.02 7.94
CA GLU A 199 20.68 10.99 8.94
C GLU A 199 19.79 11.12 10.17
N GLU A 200 19.57 12.33 10.64
CA GLU A 200 18.66 12.62 11.75
C GLU A 200 17.21 12.29 11.38
N TYR A 201 16.80 12.60 10.14
CA TYR A 201 15.49 12.20 9.64
C TYR A 201 15.34 10.67 9.61
N GLN A 202 16.35 9.97 9.09
CA GLN A 202 16.35 8.51 9.03
C GLN A 202 16.23 7.85 10.42
N LEU A 203 16.78 8.47 11.46
CA LEU A 203 16.70 8.01 12.85
C LEU A 203 15.37 8.35 13.52
N SER A 204 14.60 9.27 12.95
CA SER A 204 13.30 9.71 13.49
C SER A 204 12.14 8.83 13.03
N LEU A 205 12.38 7.93 12.07
CA LEU A 205 11.43 7.01 11.46
C LEU A 205 11.60 5.58 11.96
#